data_5bad5bbbe37eb33d567522aafaf337cb
#
_entry.id   5bad5bbbe37eb33d567522aafaf337cb
#
_cell.length_a   1.000
_cell.length_b   1.000
_cell.length_c   1.000
_cell.angle_alpha   90.00
_cell.angle_beta   90.00
_cell.angle_gamma   90.00
#
_symmetry.space_group_name_H-M   'P 1'
#
loop_
_entity.id
_entity.type
_entity.pdbx_description
1 polymer ?
#
loop_
_entity_poly.entity_id
_entity_poly.type
_entity_poly.pdbx_seq_one_letter_code
_entity_poly.pdbx_strand_id
1 'polypeptide(L)'
;LEVMRDHQDNVVIVCSIENLDPMGIHTGDSITVAPIQTLTDREYQLMRNAAIDIIREIGVETGGSNIQFALDPKNGDMIVIEMNPRVSRSSALASKATGFPIAKIAAKLAVGYTLNEIRNDITRVTPVSFEPTIDYCVVKIPRFTFEKFLMTDPVLSTQMKSVGEVMAIGRTFKESLNKALRSLEIGVFGLSKNIKDISSNSTSNRKAIRSKLKNILNKPLWDRLWYVAEAMRNGFSIEEIYQITFIDPWFLQNIQDLLNIERELITTANLKELSDDLLKRAKENGYSDIFIANVLNCSPK
;
A
#
# COMPACT_ATOMS: atom_id res chain seq x y z
N LEU A 1 8.81 -1.30 -10.17
CA LEU A 1 8.40 -0.52 -11.33
C LEU A 1 7.71 -1.40 -12.36
N GLU A 2 6.63 -0.88 -12.97
CA GLU A 2 6.00 -1.46 -14.16
C GLU A 2 6.57 -0.76 -15.38
N VAL A 3 7.21 -1.51 -16.28
CA VAL A 3 7.98 -1.00 -17.41
C VAL A 3 7.51 -1.64 -18.70
N MET A 4 7.41 -0.86 -19.77
CA MET A 4 7.12 -1.39 -21.10
C MET A 4 8.20 -0.94 -22.10
N ARG A 5 8.51 -1.83 -23.05
CA ARG A 5 9.44 -1.55 -24.14
C ARG A 5 8.89 -2.10 -25.44
N ASP A 6 9.15 -1.40 -26.55
CA ASP A 6 8.83 -1.85 -27.89
C ASP A 6 10.10 -2.25 -28.69
N HIS A 7 9.89 -2.79 -29.89
CA HIS A 7 10.97 -3.27 -30.75
C HIS A 7 11.86 -2.15 -31.32
N GLN A 8 11.46 -0.87 -31.22
CA GLN A 8 12.27 0.29 -31.60
C GLN A 8 13.02 0.90 -30.40
N ASP A 9 13.08 0.17 -29.28
CA ASP A 9 13.75 0.60 -28.04
C ASP A 9 13.11 1.82 -27.35
N ASN A 10 11.85 2.14 -27.65
CA ASN A 10 11.13 3.09 -26.81
C ASN A 10 10.76 2.40 -25.49
N VAL A 11 11.06 3.07 -24.36
CA VAL A 11 10.79 2.55 -23.02
C VAL A 11 9.92 3.54 -22.26
N VAL A 12 8.94 3.03 -21.52
CA VAL A 12 8.05 3.83 -20.66
C VAL A 12 7.93 3.18 -19.27
N ILE A 13 8.10 3.99 -18.23
CA ILE A 13 7.79 3.59 -16.86
C ILE A 13 6.32 3.91 -16.61
N VAL A 14 5.49 2.88 -16.55
CA VAL A 14 4.04 3.04 -16.43
C VAL A 14 3.61 3.43 -15.03
N CYS A 15 4.25 2.83 -14.03
CA CYS A 15 3.90 3.06 -12.63
C CYS A 15 5.04 2.67 -11.70
N SER A 16 5.19 3.46 -10.65
CA SER A 16 6.00 3.11 -9.49
C SER A 16 5.10 2.65 -8.36
N ILE A 17 5.48 1.56 -7.70
CA ILE A 17 4.71 0.94 -6.62
C ILE A 17 5.65 0.64 -5.47
N GLU A 18 5.25 0.97 -4.27
CA GLU A 18 6.02 0.74 -3.05
C GLU A 18 5.27 -0.20 -2.11
N ASN A 19 6.01 -1.13 -1.50
CA ASN A 19 5.50 -2.01 -0.47
C ASN A 19 5.64 -1.36 0.91
N LEU A 20 4.60 -1.44 1.73
CA LEU A 20 4.66 -1.05 3.14
C LEU A 20 5.54 -2.01 3.94
N ASP A 21 5.48 -3.29 3.62
CA ASP A 21 6.28 -4.31 4.27
C ASP A 21 7.71 -4.36 3.69
N PRO A 22 8.73 -4.62 4.52
CA PRO A 22 10.10 -4.74 4.08
C PRO A 22 10.32 -5.95 3.15
N MET A 23 11.49 -5.98 2.49
CA MET A 23 11.93 -7.12 1.68
C MET A 23 11.83 -8.44 2.47
N GLY A 24 11.44 -9.52 1.76
CA GLY A 24 11.22 -10.87 2.34
C GLY A 24 9.74 -11.27 2.40
N ILE A 25 8.83 -10.33 2.14
CA ILE A 25 7.40 -10.59 1.98
C ILE A 25 7.04 -10.44 0.50
N HIS A 26 6.30 -11.42 -0.04
CA HIS A 26 5.85 -11.38 -1.42
C HIS A 26 5.00 -10.11 -1.69
N THR A 27 5.29 -9.39 -2.77
CA THR A 27 4.61 -8.12 -3.12
C THR A 27 3.07 -8.28 -3.20
N GLY A 28 2.58 -9.45 -3.62
CA GLY A 28 1.15 -9.76 -3.63
C GLY A 28 0.51 -9.76 -2.23
N ASP A 29 1.29 -10.06 -1.20
CA ASP A 29 0.85 -10.16 0.20
C ASP A 29 1.12 -8.88 1.00
N SER A 30 1.88 -7.93 0.46
CA SER A 30 2.12 -6.64 1.09
C SER A 30 1.01 -5.63 0.78
N ILE A 31 0.77 -4.70 1.71
CA ILE A 31 0.07 -3.45 1.40
C ILE A 31 0.98 -2.64 0.49
N THR A 32 0.44 -2.14 -0.62
CA THR A 32 1.22 -1.37 -1.58
C THR A 32 0.59 -0.02 -1.87
N VAL A 33 1.44 0.95 -2.17
CA VAL A 33 1.05 2.31 -2.51
C VAL A 33 1.62 2.70 -3.88
N ALA A 34 0.85 3.43 -4.67
CA ALA A 34 1.27 4.06 -5.91
C ALA A 34 0.83 5.53 -5.92
N PRO A 35 1.71 6.46 -6.36
CA PRO A 35 3.12 6.27 -6.68
C PRO A 35 3.97 6.01 -5.42
N ILE A 36 5.24 5.68 -5.60
CA ILE A 36 6.24 5.60 -4.51
C ILE A 36 6.23 6.89 -3.68
N GLN A 37 6.30 6.75 -2.35
CA GLN A 37 6.16 7.86 -1.39
C GLN A 37 7.46 8.21 -0.66
N THR A 38 8.36 7.23 -0.45
CA THR A 38 9.50 7.39 0.46
C THR A 38 10.84 7.61 -0.26
N LEU A 39 10.91 7.37 -1.57
CA LEU A 39 12.12 7.61 -2.34
C LEU A 39 12.34 9.10 -2.63
N THR A 40 13.60 9.52 -2.56
CA THR A 40 14.03 10.80 -3.14
C THR A 40 13.99 10.73 -4.67
N ASP A 41 13.90 11.89 -5.34
CA ASP A 41 13.93 11.92 -6.80
C ASP A 41 15.23 11.29 -7.36
N ARG A 42 16.37 11.52 -6.71
CA ARG A 42 17.64 10.89 -7.10
C ARG A 42 17.58 9.37 -7.07
N GLU A 43 17.06 8.79 -6.01
CA GLU A 43 16.92 7.33 -5.87
C GLU A 43 15.95 6.77 -6.90
N TYR A 44 14.83 7.48 -7.12
CA TYR A 44 13.88 7.11 -8.15
C TYR A 44 14.49 7.13 -9.55
N GLN A 45 15.27 8.15 -9.90
CA GLN A 45 15.94 8.23 -11.20
C GLN A 45 16.99 7.12 -11.37
N LEU A 46 17.75 6.78 -10.34
CA LEU A 46 18.69 5.65 -10.38
C LEU A 46 17.95 4.33 -10.62
N MET A 47 16.86 4.11 -9.91
CA MET A 47 16.00 2.92 -10.05
C MET A 47 15.37 2.86 -11.46
N ARG A 48 14.92 3.99 -11.97
CA ARG A 48 14.37 4.13 -13.32
C ARG A 48 15.39 3.76 -14.39
N ASN A 49 16.61 4.29 -14.30
CA ASN A 49 17.69 3.99 -15.23
C ASN A 49 18.05 2.49 -15.20
N ALA A 50 18.21 1.92 -14.00
CA ALA A 50 18.47 0.50 -13.84
C ALA A 50 17.34 -0.37 -14.44
N ALA A 51 16.09 0.03 -14.29
CA ALA A 51 14.96 -0.69 -14.87
C ALA A 51 14.98 -0.67 -16.41
N ILE A 52 15.37 0.45 -17.01
CA ILE A 52 15.54 0.59 -18.46
C ILE A 52 16.68 -0.31 -18.96
N ASP A 53 17.82 -0.32 -18.27
CA ASP A 53 18.96 -1.16 -18.64
C ASP A 53 18.61 -2.65 -18.49
N ILE A 54 17.92 -3.04 -17.43
CA ILE A 54 17.49 -4.42 -17.20
C ILE A 54 16.53 -4.91 -18.29
N ILE A 55 15.50 -4.13 -18.66
CA ILE A 55 14.56 -4.58 -19.70
C ILE A 55 15.22 -4.71 -21.07
N ARG A 56 16.24 -3.90 -21.35
CA ARG A 56 17.07 -3.99 -22.56
C ARG A 56 17.94 -5.25 -22.55
N GLU A 57 18.66 -5.50 -21.44
CA GLU A 57 19.56 -6.64 -21.30
C GLU A 57 18.81 -7.98 -21.37
N ILE A 58 17.64 -8.06 -20.76
CA ILE A 58 16.78 -9.25 -20.84
C ILE A 58 16.16 -9.43 -22.23
N GLY A 59 16.11 -8.37 -23.05
CA GLY A 59 15.62 -8.43 -24.43
C GLY A 59 14.08 -8.47 -24.53
N VAL A 60 13.34 -7.89 -23.60
CA VAL A 60 11.88 -7.73 -23.74
C VAL A 60 11.60 -6.61 -24.73
N GLU A 61 10.96 -6.94 -25.85
CA GLU A 61 10.71 -6.01 -26.97
C GLU A 61 9.22 -5.80 -27.28
N THR A 62 8.34 -6.56 -26.68
CA THR A 62 6.92 -6.58 -27.08
C THR A 62 5.97 -6.60 -25.88
N GLY A 63 6.29 -5.88 -24.82
CA GLY A 63 5.37 -5.93 -23.70
C GLY A 63 5.83 -5.26 -22.44
N GLY A 64 5.12 -5.59 -21.35
CA GLY A 64 5.36 -5.08 -20.03
C GLY A 64 6.12 -6.06 -19.15
N SER A 65 6.81 -5.50 -18.17
CA SER A 65 7.55 -6.23 -17.16
C SER A 65 7.38 -5.56 -15.81
N ASN A 66 7.35 -6.37 -14.76
CA ASN A 66 7.50 -5.91 -13.39
C ASN A 66 8.94 -6.12 -12.95
N ILE A 67 9.61 -5.05 -12.53
CA ILE A 67 10.98 -5.10 -12.01
C ILE A 67 10.94 -4.67 -10.56
N GLN A 68 11.41 -5.53 -9.66
CA GLN A 68 11.41 -5.32 -8.23
C GLN A 68 12.79 -4.98 -7.71
N PHE A 69 12.83 -3.95 -6.89
CA PHE A 69 14.03 -3.45 -6.24
C PHE A 69 13.87 -3.43 -4.73
N ALA A 70 14.98 -3.53 -4.02
CA ALA A 70 15.08 -3.12 -2.63
C ALA A 70 16.14 -2.02 -2.51
N LEU A 71 15.85 -1.04 -1.67
CA LEU A 71 16.75 0.05 -1.33
C LEU A 71 17.05 0.02 0.16
N ASP A 72 18.33 0.03 0.54
CA ASP A 72 18.72 0.19 1.94
C ASP A 72 18.61 1.68 2.32
N PRO A 73 17.70 2.06 3.24
CA PRO A 73 17.52 3.46 3.62
C PRO A 73 18.72 4.06 4.36
N LYS A 74 19.69 3.24 4.79
CA LYS A 74 20.85 3.72 5.55
C LYS A 74 21.97 4.23 4.66
N ASN A 75 22.21 3.59 3.53
CA ASN A 75 23.34 3.87 2.65
C ASN A 75 22.93 4.14 1.19
N GLY A 76 21.66 3.90 0.83
CA GLY A 76 21.15 4.06 -0.52
C GLY A 76 21.53 2.91 -1.47
N ASP A 77 22.07 1.78 -0.96
CA ASP A 77 22.37 0.63 -1.78
C ASP A 77 21.10 0.03 -2.37
N MET A 78 21.09 -0.14 -3.69
CA MET A 78 19.97 -0.69 -4.43
C MET A 78 20.25 -2.11 -4.90
N ILE A 79 19.33 -3.01 -4.64
CA ILE A 79 19.39 -4.42 -5.05
C ILE A 79 18.24 -4.71 -5.99
N VAL A 80 18.51 -5.38 -7.12
CA VAL A 80 17.48 -5.95 -7.98
C VAL A 80 17.04 -7.29 -7.39
N ILE A 81 15.77 -7.41 -7.05
CA ILE A 81 15.20 -8.64 -6.48
C ILE A 81 14.86 -9.62 -7.60
N GLU A 82 14.03 -9.19 -8.54
CA GLU A 82 13.60 -9.99 -9.68
C GLU A 82 13.02 -9.13 -10.81
N MET A 83 12.97 -9.70 -12.00
CA MET A 83 12.20 -9.19 -13.12
C MET A 83 11.19 -10.25 -13.57
N ASN A 84 9.95 -9.84 -13.75
CA ASN A 84 8.89 -10.67 -14.30
C ASN A 84 8.51 -10.17 -15.71
N PRO A 85 9.06 -10.77 -16.79
CA PRO A 85 8.84 -10.30 -18.17
C PRO A 85 7.47 -10.74 -18.71
N ARG A 86 6.43 -10.36 -18.06
CA ARG A 86 5.04 -10.69 -18.36
C ARG A 86 4.08 -9.68 -17.75
N VAL A 87 2.87 -9.60 -18.28
CA VAL A 87 1.76 -8.94 -17.62
C VAL A 87 1.36 -9.75 -16.37
N SER A 88 1.16 -9.07 -15.25
CA SER A 88 0.96 -9.68 -13.94
C SER A 88 -0.17 -8.99 -13.15
N ARG A 89 -0.38 -9.41 -11.89
CA ARG A 89 -1.31 -8.72 -10.98
C ARG A 89 -0.87 -7.27 -10.71
N SER A 90 0.43 -7.03 -10.56
CA SER A 90 0.97 -5.67 -10.39
C SER A 90 0.72 -4.81 -11.63
N SER A 91 0.81 -5.38 -12.83
CA SER A 91 0.44 -4.69 -14.07
C SER A 91 -1.06 -4.33 -14.10
N ALA A 92 -1.93 -5.21 -13.60
CA ALA A 92 -3.35 -4.90 -13.47
C ALA A 92 -3.61 -3.78 -12.46
N LEU A 93 -2.89 -3.80 -11.32
CA LEU A 93 -2.93 -2.73 -10.33
C LEU A 93 -2.44 -1.40 -10.93
N ALA A 94 -1.28 -1.41 -11.59
CA ALA A 94 -0.73 -0.24 -12.26
C ALA A 94 -1.67 0.32 -13.32
N SER A 95 -2.31 -0.55 -14.11
CA SER A 95 -3.30 -0.13 -15.11
C SER A 95 -4.51 0.56 -14.48
N LYS A 96 -5.02 0.04 -13.36
CA LYS A 96 -6.12 0.66 -12.62
C LYS A 96 -5.68 1.97 -11.95
N ALA A 97 -4.46 1.99 -11.39
CA ALA A 97 -3.93 3.16 -10.70
C ALA A 97 -3.69 4.35 -11.65
N THR A 98 -3.20 4.09 -12.84
CA THR A 98 -2.78 5.12 -13.80
C THR A 98 -3.80 5.36 -14.92
N GLY A 99 -4.74 4.44 -15.12
CA GLY A 99 -5.60 4.42 -16.30
C GLY A 99 -4.89 3.95 -17.59
N PHE A 100 -3.60 3.60 -17.51
CA PHE A 100 -2.79 3.14 -18.65
C PHE A 100 -3.05 1.64 -18.90
N PRO A 101 -3.64 1.24 -20.05
CA PRO A 101 -4.12 -0.12 -20.26
C PRO A 101 -2.97 -1.05 -20.71
N ILE A 102 -2.11 -1.45 -19.78
CA ILE A 102 -0.87 -2.23 -20.04
C ILE A 102 -1.14 -3.45 -20.93
N ALA A 103 -2.13 -4.27 -20.61
CA ALA A 103 -2.41 -5.50 -21.35
C ALA A 103 -2.84 -5.22 -22.81
N LYS A 104 -3.66 -4.18 -23.04
CA LYS A 104 -4.07 -3.75 -24.37
C LYS A 104 -2.90 -3.26 -25.20
N ILE A 105 -2.02 -2.47 -24.56
CA ILE A 105 -0.83 -1.95 -25.22
C ILE A 105 0.15 -3.08 -25.51
N ALA A 106 0.41 -3.97 -24.55
CA ALA A 106 1.26 -5.14 -24.76
C ALA A 106 0.80 -6.01 -25.95
N ALA A 107 -0.53 -6.22 -26.07
CA ALA A 107 -1.08 -6.97 -27.23
C ALA A 107 -0.82 -6.25 -28.57
N LYS A 108 -0.86 -4.92 -28.61
CA LYS A 108 -0.53 -4.14 -29.81
C LYS A 108 0.97 -4.18 -30.14
N LEU A 109 1.83 -4.06 -29.11
CA LEU A 109 3.27 -4.21 -29.30
C LEU A 109 3.63 -5.60 -29.86
N ALA A 110 2.95 -6.65 -29.39
CA ALA A 110 3.18 -8.02 -29.85
C ALA A 110 2.83 -8.25 -31.34
N VAL A 111 1.97 -7.42 -31.94
CA VAL A 111 1.66 -7.46 -33.37
C VAL A 111 2.38 -6.40 -34.19
N GLY A 112 3.43 -5.77 -33.62
CA GLY A 112 4.38 -4.92 -34.32
C GLY A 112 4.14 -3.41 -34.23
N TYR A 113 3.17 -2.94 -33.46
CA TYR A 113 3.05 -1.50 -33.17
C TYR A 113 4.17 -1.02 -32.25
N THR A 114 4.50 0.26 -32.33
CA THR A 114 5.41 0.93 -31.40
C THR A 114 4.64 1.76 -30.37
N LEU A 115 5.29 2.11 -29.27
CA LEU A 115 4.68 2.99 -28.23
C LEU A 115 4.31 4.36 -28.80
N ASN A 116 5.04 4.85 -29.80
CA ASN A 116 4.78 6.13 -30.44
C ASN A 116 3.55 6.10 -31.37
N GLU A 117 3.22 4.95 -31.95
CA GLU A 117 2.07 4.78 -32.86
C GLU A 117 0.76 4.56 -32.12
N ILE A 118 0.83 4.04 -30.88
CA ILE A 118 -0.37 3.75 -30.09
C ILE A 118 -0.84 5.02 -29.38
N ARG A 119 -2.08 5.41 -29.60
CA ARG A 119 -2.68 6.54 -28.88
C ARG A 119 -3.08 6.16 -27.45
N ASN A 120 -2.86 7.09 -26.52
CA ASN A 120 -3.28 6.97 -25.15
C ASN A 120 -4.82 7.05 -25.06
N ASP A 121 -5.45 6.06 -24.41
CA ASP A 121 -6.91 5.97 -24.31
C ASP A 121 -7.51 7.09 -23.46
N ILE A 122 -6.74 7.68 -22.53
CA ILE A 122 -7.20 8.76 -21.64
C ILE A 122 -7.16 10.10 -22.35
N THR A 123 -5.99 10.49 -22.83
CA THR A 123 -5.78 11.79 -23.48
C THR A 123 -6.33 11.83 -24.90
N ARG A 124 -6.32 10.68 -25.59
CA ARG A 124 -6.72 10.49 -27.00
C ARG A 124 -5.87 11.26 -28.03
N VAL A 125 -4.94 12.08 -27.57
CA VAL A 125 -4.08 12.94 -28.40
C VAL A 125 -2.60 12.54 -28.28
N THR A 126 -2.12 12.23 -27.07
CA THR A 126 -0.73 11.84 -26.87
C THR A 126 -0.49 10.36 -27.18
N PRO A 127 0.72 9.97 -27.62
CA PRO A 127 1.08 8.55 -27.70
C PRO A 127 1.30 7.94 -26.33
N VAL A 128 1.29 6.61 -26.25
CA VAL A 128 1.52 5.88 -24.99
C VAL A 128 3.00 5.85 -24.59
N SER A 129 3.89 6.40 -25.38
CA SER A 129 5.30 6.63 -25.01
C SER A 129 5.47 7.73 -23.95
N PHE A 130 4.43 8.52 -23.66
CA PHE A 130 4.43 9.46 -22.55
C PHE A 130 4.08 8.73 -21.24
N GLU A 131 4.94 8.86 -20.24
CA GLU A 131 4.75 8.24 -18.94
C GLU A 131 3.53 8.83 -18.23
N PRO A 132 2.66 7.98 -17.63
CA PRO A 132 1.55 8.47 -16.84
C PRO A 132 2.04 9.23 -15.61
N THR A 133 1.37 10.33 -15.29
CA THR A 133 1.56 11.09 -14.06
C THR A 133 0.24 11.13 -13.31
N ILE A 134 0.26 10.81 -12.02
CA ILE A 134 -0.91 10.81 -11.16
C ILE A 134 -0.70 11.79 -9.99
N ASP A 135 -1.74 12.54 -9.66
CA ASP A 135 -1.79 13.52 -8.57
C ASP A 135 -2.67 13.07 -7.39
N TYR A 136 -2.86 11.75 -7.28
CA TYR A 136 -3.59 11.07 -6.24
C TYR A 136 -2.80 9.88 -5.72
N CYS A 137 -3.22 9.32 -4.60
CA CYS A 137 -2.60 8.16 -3.99
C CYS A 137 -3.51 6.94 -4.14
N VAL A 138 -2.91 5.82 -4.50
CA VAL A 138 -3.61 4.53 -4.62
C VAL A 138 -3.03 3.56 -3.61
N VAL A 139 -3.90 2.94 -2.80
CA VAL A 139 -3.50 1.91 -1.85
C VAL A 139 -4.17 0.59 -2.22
N LYS A 140 -3.38 -0.47 -2.30
CA LYS A 140 -3.84 -1.86 -2.45
C LYS A 140 -3.64 -2.59 -1.13
N ILE A 141 -4.66 -3.32 -0.66
CA ILE A 141 -4.56 -4.21 0.50
C ILE A 141 -4.92 -5.62 0.07
N PRO A 142 -4.07 -6.63 0.37
CA PRO A 142 -4.37 -8.02 0.05
C PRO A 142 -5.49 -8.58 0.92
N ARG A 143 -6.29 -9.49 0.36
CA ARG A 143 -7.32 -10.24 1.09
C ARG A 143 -6.81 -11.66 1.36
N PHE A 144 -6.90 -12.06 2.61
CA PHE A 144 -6.56 -13.40 3.07
C PHE A 144 -7.80 -14.14 3.55
N THR A 145 -7.75 -15.45 3.60
CA THR A 145 -8.84 -16.35 4.04
C THR A 145 -8.36 -17.34 5.09
N PHE A 146 -7.45 -16.92 5.97
CA PHE A 146 -6.94 -17.78 7.05
C PHE A 146 -8.05 -18.26 7.98
N GLU A 147 -9.16 -17.51 8.06
CA GLU A 147 -10.37 -17.92 8.79
C GLU A 147 -11.01 -19.20 8.23
N LYS A 148 -10.74 -19.57 6.97
CA LYS A 148 -11.21 -20.80 6.33
C LYS A 148 -10.19 -21.92 6.36
N PHE A 149 -8.91 -21.59 6.56
CA PHE A 149 -7.79 -22.53 6.51
C PHE A 149 -6.99 -22.47 7.81
N LEU A 150 -7.60 -22.96 8.90
CA LEU A 150 -7.07 -22.83 10.28
C LEU A 150 -5.70 -23.48 10.49
N MET A 151 -5.32 -24.45 9.65
CA MET A 151 -4.02 -25.14 9.73
C MET A 151 -2.90 -24.41 8.95
N THR A 152 -3.22 -23.32 8.26
CA THR A 152 -2.24 -22.56 7.49
C THR A 152 -1.53 -21.56 8.37
N ASP A 153 -0.20 -21.49 8.29
CA ASP A 153 0.60 -20.50 8.99
C ASP A 153 0.26 -19.09 8.49
N PRO A 154 -0.21 -18.16 9.35
CA PRO A 154 -0.59 -16.80 8.98
C PRO A 154 0.62 -15.86 8.81
N VAL A 155 1.84 -16.33 9.05
CA VAL A 155 3.07 -15.56 8.86
C VAL A 155 3.35 -15.41 7.37
N LEU A 156 3.52 -14.18 6.90
CA LEU A 156 3.83 -13.87 5.51
C LEU A 156 5.30 -14.17 5.20
N SER A 157 5.58 -14.48 3.94
CA SER A 157 6.91 -14.85 3.47
C SER A 157 7.06 -14.51 1.98
N THR A 158 8.09 -15.02 1.34
CA THR A 158 8.27 -14.92 -0.12
C THR A 158 7.24 -15.74 -0.91
N GLN A 159 6.51 -16.65 -0.25
CA GLN A 159 5.42 -17.41 -0.85
C GLN A 159 4.10 -16.64 -0.70
N MET A 160 3.40 -16.40 -1.80
CA MET A 160 2.14 -15.70 -1.81
C MET A 160 1.01 -16.51 -1.18
N LYS A 161 0.28 -15.92 -0.23
CA LYS A 161 -0.84 -16.52 0.52
C LYS A 161 -2.18 -15.80 0.31
N SER A 162 -2.15 -14.60 -0.27
CA SER A 162 -3.37 -13.82 -0.54
C SER A 162 -4.22 -14.47 -1.63
N VAL A 163 -5.54 -14.37 -1.48
CA VAL A 163 -6.53 -14.91 -2.43
C VAL A 163 -7.15 -13.83 -3.31
N GLY A 164 -6.97 -12.57 -2.97
CA GLY A 164 -7.49 -11.41 -3.68
C GLY A 164 -6.91 -10.13 -3.12
N GLU A 165 -7.44 -9.01 -3.58
CA GLU A 165 -7.00 -7.70 -3.17
C GLU A 165 -8.11 -6.66 -3.35
N VAL A 166 -8.04 -5.58 -2.58
CA VAL A 166 -8.84 -4.37 -2.77
C VAL A 166 -7.91 -3.24 -3.17
N MET A 167 -8.46 -2.25 -3.88
CA MET A 167 -7.76 -1.03 -4.25
C MET A 167 -8.64 0.17 -3.94
N ALA A 168 -8.05 1.20 -3.38
CA ALA A 168 -8.72 2.47 -3.15
C ALA A 168 -7.87 3.65 -3.62
N ILE A 169 -8.55 4.69 -4.05
CA ILE A 169 -7.97 5.94 -4.54
C ILE A 169 -8.41 7.07 -3.63
N GLY A 170 -7.47 7.93 -3.26
CA GLY A 170 -7.70 9.12 -2.47
C GLY A 170 -6.68 10.20 -2.79
N ARG A 171 -6.86 11.38 -2.26
CA ARG A 171 -5.90 12.49 -2.44
C ARG A 171 -4.61 12.26 -1.67
N THR A 172 -4.70 11.52 -0.54
CA THR A 172 -3.57 11.24 0.35
C THR A 172 -3.51 9.75 0.65
N PHE A 173 -2.35 9.29 1.12
CA PHE A 173 -2.17 7.92 1.60
C PHE A 173 -3.16 7.58 2.72
N LYS A 174 -3.38 8.49 3.69
CA LYS A 174 -4.32 8.31 4.82
C LYS A 174 -5.74 8.05 4.35
N GLU A 175 -6.23 8.87 3.42
CA GLU A 175 -7.56 8.69 2.83
C GLU A 175 -7.67 7.35 2.09
N SER A 176 -6.68 7.03 1.24
CA SER A 176 -6.67 5.81 0.44
C SER A 176 -6.58 4.56 1.33
N LEU A 177 -5.76 4.61 2.40
CA LEU A 177 -5.62 3.50 3.35
C LEU A 177 -6.94 3.21 4.05
N ASN A 178 -7.61 4.21 4.61
CA ASN A 178 -8.90 4.03 5.28
C ASN A 178 -10.00 3.53 4.33
N LYS A 179 -10.03 4.04 3.09
CA LYS A 179 -10.95 3.55 2.05
C LYS A 179 -10.67 2.09 1.70
N ALA A 180 -9.41 1.70 1.56
CA ALA A 180 -9.02 0.32 1.25
C ALA A 180 -9.36 -0.62 2.41
N LEU A 181 -9.10 -0.23 3.67
CA LEU A 181 -9.43 -1.04 4.85
C LEU A 181 -10.93 -1.39 4.91
N ARG A 182 -11.82 -0.41 4.70
CA ARG A 182 -13.26 -0.69 4.68
C ARG A 182 -13.69 -1.55 3.49
N SER A 183 -12.99 -1.43 2.35
CA SER A 183 -13.28 -2.21 1.14
C SER A 183 -12.91 -3.70 1.25
N LEU A 184 -12.15 -4.10 2.28
CA LEU A 184 -11.88 -5.52 2.59
C LEU A 184 -13.13 -6.29 2.99
N GLU A 185 -14.20 -5.62 3.45
CA GLU A 185 -15.48 -6.20 3.90
C GLU A 185 -15.31 -7.31 4.95
N ILE A 186 -14.38 -7.12 5.87
CA ILE A 186 -14.10 -8.04 6.99
C ILE A 186 -14.72 -7.60 8.31
N GLY A 187 -15.70 -6.67 8.27
CA GLY A 187 -16.36 -6.12 9.46
C GLY A 187 -15.50 -5.14 10.26
N VAL A 188 -14.38 -4.68 9.70
CA VAL A 188 -13.47 -3.71 10.35
C VAL A 188 -13.50 -2.40 9.55
N PHE A 189 -13.71 -1.28 10.26
CA PHE A 189 -13.77 0.06 9.67
C PHE A 189 -12.57 0.87 10.15
N GLY A 190 -11.50 0.92 9.35
CA GLY A 190 -10.26 1.62 9.68
C GLY A 190 -9.29 0.80 10.53
N LEU A 191 -8.52 1.46 11.40
CA LEU A 191 -7.44 0.87 12.19
C LEU A 191 -7.91 0.26 13.52
N SER A 192 -9.21 0.33 13.85
CA SER A 192 -9.78 -0.21 15.08
C SER A 192 -10.34 -1.63 14.84
N LYS A 193 -9.48 -2.63 15.05
CA LYS A 193 -9.88 -4.03 15.11
C LYS A 193 -9.97 -4.46 16.56
N ASN A 194 -11.10 -5.09 16.94
CA ASN A 194 -11.27 -5.61 18.29
C ASN A 194 -10.35 -6.82 18.48
N ILE A 195 -9.15 -6.56 18.99
CA ILE A 195 -8.13 -7.60 19.25
C ILE A 195 -8.43 -8.16 20.64
N LYS A 196 -9.28 -9.19 20.68
CA LYS A 196 -9.82 -9.81 21.91
C LYS A 196 -8.75 -10.15 22.97
N ASP A 197 -7.54 -10.42 22.54
CA ASP A 197 -6.44 -10.85 23.42
C ASP A 197 -5.63 -9.70 24.05
N ILE A 198 -5.88 -8.44 23.68
CA ILE A 198 -5.09 -7.29 24.15
C ILE A 198 -5.95 -6.30 24.97
N SER A 199 -7.27 -6.37 24.86
CA SER A 199 -8.23 -5.43 25.44
C SER A 199 -8.52 -5.58 26.94
N SER A 200 -7.61 -6.12 27.75
CA SER A 200 -7.82 -6.16 29.21
C SER A 200 -7.47 -4.81 29.85
N ASN A 201 -8.50 -4.08 30.24
CA ASN A 201 -8.47 -2.75 30.86
C ASN A 201 -7.83 -2.66 32.26
N SER A 202 -6.84 -3.47 32.61
CA SER A 202 -6.16 -3.36 33.88
C SER A 202 -4.80 -2.70 33.76
N THR A 203 -4.66 -1.56 34.43
CA THR A 203 -3.41 -0.76 34.53
C THR A 203 -2.22 -1.56 35.08
N SER A 204 -2.45 -2.64 35.79
CA SER A 204 -1.42 -3.56 36.32
C SER A 204 -0.73 -4.39 35.25
N ASN A 205 -1.13 -4.34 33.97
CA ASN A 205 -0.65 -5.25 32.91
C ASN A 205 0.05 -4.57 31.74
N ARG A 206 0.34 -3.26 31.79
CA ARG A 206 1.00 -2.54 30.68
C ARG A 206 2.30 -3.20 30.19
N LYS A 207 3.14 -3.66 31.11
CA LYS A 207 4.41 -4.32 30.73
C LYS A 207 4.16 -5.64 29.98
N ALA A 208 3.18 -6.43 30.42
CA ALA A 208 2.81 -7.68 29.78
C ALA A 208 2.20 -7.43 28.38
N ILE A 209 1.33 -6.42 28.25
CA ILE A 209 0.74 -6.01 26.95
C ILE A 209 1.84 -5.56 25.98
N ARG A 210 2.78 -4.70 26.43
CA ARG A 210 3.89 -4.26 25.60
C ARG A 210 4.79 -5.44 25.16
N SER A 211 5.12 -6.36 26.07
CA SER A 211 5.90 -7.56 25.74
C SER A 211 5.18 -8.44 24.70
N LYS A 212 3.86 -8.65 24.88
CA LYS A 212 3.04 -9.41 23.94
C LYS A 212 3.00 -8.74 22.56
N LEU A 213 2.75 -7.43 22.49
CA LEU A 213 2.73 -6.67 21.24
C LEU A 213 4.09 -6.73 20.53
N LYS A 214 5.20 -6.56 21.25
CA LYS A 214 6.55 -6.68 20.70
C LYS A 214 6.78 -8.05 20.04
N ASN A 215 6.36 -9.13 20.70
CA ASN A 215 6.50 -10.49 20.18
C ASN A 215 5.63 -10.73 18.93
N ILE A 216 4.43 -10.10 18.86
CA ILE A 216 3.55 -10.18 17.71
C ILE A 216 4.14 -9.38 16.53
N LEU A 217 4.59 -8.16 16.76
CA LEU A 217 5.14 -7.28 15.73
C LEU A 217 6.42 -7.82 15.07
N ASN A 218 7.20 -8.64 15.80
CA ASN A 218 8.36 -9.34 15.24
C ASN A 218 8.02 -10.33 14.13
N LYS A 219 6.74 -10.72 14.01
CA LYS A 219 6.29 -11.64 12.97
C LYS A 219 5.53 -10.86 11.91
N PRO A 220 5.82 -11.06 10.62
CA PRO A 220 5.08 -10.43 9.55
C PRO A 220 3.72 -11.10 9.35
N LEU A 221 2.81 -10.89 10.30
CA LEU A 221 1.45 -11.41 10.23
C LEU A 221 0.63 -10.63 9.19
N TRP A 222 -0.33 -11.30 8.56
CA TRP A 222 -1.22 -10.70 7.56
C TRP A 222 -2.03 -9.51 8.11
N ASP A 223 -2.30 -9.48 9.40
CA ASP A 223 -3.03 -8.41 10.10
C ASP A 223 -2.13 -7.51 10.96
N ARG A 224 -0.82 -7.49 10.66
CA ARG A 224 0.20 -6.70 11.38
C ARG A 224 -0.15 -5.21 11.49
N LEU A 225 -0.83 -4.64 10.48
CA LEU A 225 -1.21 -3.23 10.48
C LEU A 225 -2.04 -2.84 11.71
N TRP A 226 -3.00 -3.68 12.11
CA TRP A 226 -3.82 -3.41 13.30
C TRP A 226 -3.03 -3.56 14.60
N TYR A 227 -2.03 -4.46 14.65
CA TYR A 227 -1.12 -4.56 15.79
C TYR A 227 -0.16 -3.37 15.87
N VAL A 228 0.26 -2.80 14.74
CA VAL A 228 1.00 -1.53 14.69
C VAL A 228 0.18 -0.41 15.32
N ALA A 229 -1.08 -0.26 14.89
CA ALA A 229 -1.99 0.74 15.46
C ALA A 229 -2.21 0.54 16.97
N GLU A 230 -2.38 -0.70 17.41
CA GLU A 230 -2.56 -1.04 18.82
C GLU A 230 -1.29 -0.77 19.65
N ALA A 231 -0.12 -1.04 19.09
CA ALA A 231 1.15 -0.70 19.74
C ALA A 231 1.29 0.82 19.95
N MET A 232 0.95 1.62 18.95
CA MET A 232 0.94 3.08 19.06
C MET A 232 -0.05 3.57 20.16
N ARG A 233 -1.25 2.98 20.22
CA ARG A 233 -2.23 3.27 21.31
C ARG A 233 -1.67 2.90 22.69
N ASN A 234 -0.81 1.90 22.78
CA ASN A 234 -0.12 1.47 24.00
C ASN A 234 1.23 2.17 24.24
N GLY A 235 1.49 3.28 23.52
CA GLY A 235 2.62 4.17 23.75
C GLY A 235 3.95 3.68 23.20
N PHE A 236 3.96 2.82 22.17
CA PHE A 236 5.16 2.58 21.40
C PHE A 236 5.46 3.80 20.52
N SER A 237 6.72 4.19 20.46
CA SER A 237 7.17 5.23 19.54
C SER A 237 7.28 4.68 18.11
N ILE A 238 7.30 5.59 17.13
CA ILE A 238 7.57 5.25 15.73
C ILE A 238 8.90 4.53 15.59
N GLU A 239 9.93 5.02 16.30
CA GLU A 239 11.25 4.40 16.28
C GLU A 239 11.24 2.98 16.85
N GLU A 240 10.56 2.74 17.98
CA GLU A 240 10.42 1.39 18.54
C GLU A 240 9.75 0.42 17.55
N ILE A 241 8.70 0.87 16.87
CA ILE A 241 7.97 0.06 15.88
C ILE A 241 8.83 -0.19 14.65
N TYR A 242 9.53 0.83 14.14
CA TYR A 242 10.45 0.70 13.03
C TYR A 242 11.54 -0.33 13.30
N GLN A 243 12.19 -0.29 14.46
CA GLN A 243 13.23 -1.23 14.85
C GLN A 243 12.73 -2.70 14.94
N ILE A 244 11.43 -2.89 15.13
CA ILE A 244 10.83 -4.23 15.20
C ILE A 244 10.34 -4.71 13.84
N THR A 245 9.72 -3.81 13.06
CA THR A 245 8.94 -4.17 11.86
C THR A 245 9.63 -3.84 10.55
N PHE A 246 10.60 -2.92 10.58
CA PHE A 246 11.22 -2.30 9.42
C PHE A 246 10.23 -1.63 8.46
N ILE A 247 9.01 -1.32 8.93
CA ILE A 247 8.07 -0.48 8.19
C ILE A 247 8.61 0.95 8.21
N ASP A 248 8.73 1.58 7.03
CA ASP A 248 9.29 2.92 6.92
C ASP A 248 8.60 3.92 7.84
N PRO A 249 9.35 4.79 8.55
CA PRO A 249 8.81 5.79 9.46
C PRO A 249 7.77 6.72 8.83
N TRP A 250 7.84 6.96 7.53
CA TRP A 250 6.85 7.76 6.82
C TRP A 250 5.45 7.12 6.90
N PHE A 251 5.35 5.80 6.67
CA PHE A 251 4.07 5.08 6.82
C PHE A 251 3.59 5.08 8.27
N LEU A 252 4.51 4.85 9.20
CA LEU A 252 4.19 4.85 10.63
C LEU A 252 3.69 6.21 11.10
N GLN A 253 4.26 7.32 10.60
CA GLN A 253 3.80 8.67 10.90
C GLN A 253 2.37 8.90 10.39
N ASN A 254 2.06 8.47 9.16
CA ASN A 254 0.71 8.57 8.61
C ASN A 254 -0.33 7.77 9.43
N ILE A 255 0.07 6.59 9.92
CA ILE A 255 -0.78 5.80 10.82
C ILE A 255 -0.98 6.54 12.15
N GLN A 256 0.06 7.12 12.72
CA GLN A 256 -0.02 7.91 13.95
C GLN A 256 -0.94 9.12 13.81
N ASP A 257 -0.88 9.81 12.66
CA ASP A 257 -1.76 10.95 12.36
C ASP A 257 -3.24 10.52 12.33
N LEU A 258 -3.54 9.36 11.71
CA LEU A 258 -4.88 8.80 11.76
C LEU A 258 -5.31 8.51 13.20
N LEU A 259 -4.46 7.88 14.01
CA LEU A 259 -4.78 7.58 15.40
C LEU A 259 -4.97 8.84 16.27
N ASN A 260 -4.33 9.96 15.90
CA ASN A 260 -4.56 11.25 16.59
C ASN A 260 -5.98 11.77 16.30
N ILE A 261 -6.44 11.71 15.04
CA ILE A 261 -7.83 12.06 14.68
C ILE A 261 -8.82 11.11 15.39
N GLU A 262 -8.54 9.82 15.41
CA GLU A 262 -9.36 8.83 16.14
C GLU A 262 -9.47 9.19 17.63
N ARG A 263 -8.37 9.58 18.26
CA ARG A 263 -8.35 9.99 19.67
C ARG A 263 -9.20 11.24 19.92
N GLU A 264 -9.11 12.24 19.04
CA GLU A 264 -9.96 13.43 19.13
C GLU A 264 -11.45 13.06 19.00
N LEU A 265 -11.80 12.17 18.08
CA LEU A 265 -13.19 11.67 17.95
C LEU A 265 -13.64 10.93 19.21
N ILE A 266 -12.79 10.06 19.80
CA ILE A 266 -13.11 9.31 21.01
C ILE A 266 -13.31 10.23 22.23
N THR A 267 -12.56 11.33 22.30
CA THR A 267 -12.69 12.32 23.39
C THR A 267 -13.88 13.25 23.24
N THR A 268 -14.52 13.28 22.07
CA THR A 268 -15.78 13.99 21.85
C THR A 268 -16.93 13.21 22.49
N ALA A 269 -17.65 13.82 23.43
CA ALA A 269 -18.62 13.10 24.24
C ALA A 269 -19.86 12.61 23.45
N ASN A 270 -20.27 13.38 22.44
CA ASN A 270 -21.43 13.05 21.61
C ASN A 270 -21.43 13.87 20.30
N LEU A 271 -22.36 13.53 19.39
CA LEU A 271 -22.47 14.16 18.07
C LEU A 271 -22.68 15.68 18.14
N LYS A 272 -23.33 16.21 19.20
CA LYS A 272 -23.58 17.66 19.33
C LYS A 272 -22.33 18.46 19.65
N GLU A 273 -21.34 17.82 20.24
CA GLU A 273 -20.04 18.42 20.57
C GLU A 273 -19.00 18.23 19.46
N LEU A 274 -19.32 17.45 18.42
CA LEU A 274 -18.46 17.27 17.27
C LEU A 274 -18.37 18.58 16.47
N SER A 275 -17.17 19.16 16.41
CA SER A 275 -16.96 20.36 15.59
C SER A 275 -16.94 20.02 14.09
N ASP A 276 -17.42 20.98 13.28
CA ASP A 276 -17.38 20.84 11.82
C ASP A 276 -15.97 20.63 11.30
N ASP A 277 -14.96 21.26 11.91
CA ASP A 277 -13.54 21.10 11.55
C ASP A 277 -13.06 19.65 11.80
N LEU A 278 -13.37 19.06 12.97
CA LEU A 278 -12.97 17.69 13.26
C LEU A 278 -13.68 16.70 12.35
N LEU A 279 -14.98 16.91 12.09
CA LEU A 279 -15.74 16.09 11.14
C LEU A 279 -15.13 16.18 9.73
N LYS A 280 -14.84 17.39 9.26
CA LYS A 280 -14.19 17.63 7.97
C LYS A 280 -12.85 16.92 7.88
N ARG A 281 -11.95 17.12 8.86
CA ARG A 281 -10.63 16.44 8.92
C ARG A 281 -10.78 14.92 8.92
N ALA A 282 -11.73 14.37 9.68
CA ALA A 282 -12.00 12.93 9.69
C ALA A 282 -12.43 12.44 8.30
N LYS A 283 -13.36 13.15 7.63
CA LYS A 283 -13.84 12.78 6.28
C LYS A 283 -12.75 12.90 5.24
N GLU A 284 -11.93 13.94 5.26
CA GLU A 284 -10.78 14.14 4.37
C GLU A 284 -9.72 13.05 4.53
N ASN A 285 -9.59 12.46 5.72
CA ASN A 285 -8.72 11.33 6.00
C ASN A 285 -9.39 9.94 5.83
N GLY A 286 -10.58 9.90 5.22
CA GLY A 286 -11.23 8.67 4.77
C GLY A 286 -12.02 7.93 5.86
N TYR A 287 -12.25 8.51 7.04
CA TYR A 287 -13.11 7.89 8.05
C TYR A 287 -14.55 7.75 7.55
N SER A 288 -15.11 6.56 7.72
CA SER A 288 -16.49 6.26 7.33
C SER A 288 -17.51 6.79 8.37
N ASP A 289 -18.75 7.06 7.91
CA ASP A 289 -19.82 7.45 8.82
C ASP A 289 -20.10 6.38 9.87
N ILE A 290 -20.00 5.11 9.49
CA ILE A 290 -20.14 3.98 10.41
C ILE A 290 -19.07 4.03 11.50
N PHE A 291 -17.82 4.31 11.16
CA PHE A 291 -16.74 4.42 12.14
C PHE A 291 -17.01 5.58 13.11
N ILE A 292 -17.30 6.77 12.57
CA ILE A 292 -17.56 7.98 13.36
C ILE A 292 -18.78 7.75 14.28
N ALA A 293 -19.85 7.20 13.75
CA ALA A 293 -21.07 6.90 14.52
C ALA A 293 -20.80 5.90 15.64
N ASN A 294 -20.02 4.84 15.39
CA ASN A 294 -19.64 3.86 16.42
C ASN A 294 -18.82 4.50 17.55
N VAL A 295 -17.90 5.40 17.20
CA VAL A 295 -17.07 6.11 18.19
C VAL A 295 -17.92 7.06 19.04
N LEU A 296 -18.88 7.77 18.43
CA LEU A 296 -19.76 8.72 19.10
C LEU A 296 -21.02 8.10 19.70
N ASN A 297 -21.17 6.76 19.64
CA ASN A 297 -22.36 6.02 20.11
C ASN A 297 -23.68 6.58 19.55
N CYS A 298 -23.70 6.88 18.25
CA CYS A 298 -24.89 7.39 17.56
C CYS A 298 -25.23 6.56 16.31
N SER A 299 -26.38 6.86 15.69
CA SER A 299 -26.75 6.25 14.41
C SER A 299 -25.92 6.87 13.27
N PRO A 300 -25.46 6.07 12.30
CA PRO A 300 -24.74 6.58 11.12
C PRO A 300 -25.63 7.33 10.10
N LYS A 301 -26.92 7.56 10.43
CA LYS A 301 -27.90 8.29 9.62
C LYS A 301 -27.97 9.76 10.00
#